data_a06ca1ef302a09552664309f8d339561
#
_entry.id   a06ca1ef302a09552664309f8d339561
#
_cell.length_a   1.000
_cell.length_b   1.000
_cell.length_c   1.000
_cell.angle_alpha   90.00
_cell.angle_beta   90.00
_cell.angle_gamma   90.00
#
_symmetry.space_group_name_H-M   'P 1'
#
loop_
_entity.id
_entity.type
_entity.pdbx_description
1 polymer ?
#
loop_
_entity_poly.entity_id
_entity_poly.type
_entity_poly.pdbx_seq_one_letter_code
_entity_poly.pdbx_strand_id
1 'polypeptide(L)'
;MSVNAARGEAVLALENAALMLRPTFAALVAAEEEIGPLFALVERAASGALTLSEMVALFWHCLAERPDGLTREAFGEAVAKAGLAAATPALKVLLGQILGGR
;
A
#
# COMPACT_ATOMS: atom_id res chain seq x y z
N MET A 1 15.15 1.60 11.70
CA MET A 1 14.90 2.17 10.37
C MET A 1 13.86 3.27 10.48
N SER A 2 14.11 4.39 9.91
CA SER A 2 13.17 5.50 10.01
C SER A 2 12.37 5.64 8.73
N VAL A 3 11.12 6.05 8.89
CA VAL A 3 10.23 6.35 7.79
C VAL A 3 10.41 7.80 7.39
N ASN A 4 10.49 8.06 6.10
CA ASN A 4 10.62 9.43 5.60
C ASN A 4 9.27 9.87 5.03
N ALA A 5 8.49 10.56 5.85
CA ALA A 5 7.17 11.04 5.45
C ALA A 5 7.24 12.03 4.30
N ALA A 6 8.36 12.75 4.17
CA ALA A 6 8.54 13.69 3.07
C ALA A 6 8.61 12.99 1.71
N ARG A 7 8.95 11.70 1.70
CA ARG A 7 8.94 10.88 0.48
C ARG A 7 7.65 10.07 0.34
N GLY A 8 6.69 10.27 1.25
CA GLY A 8 5.46 9.50 1.25
C GLY A 8 5.62 8.08 1.77
N GLU A 9 6.74 7.78 2.42
CA GLU A 9 6.96 6.45 2.97
C GLU A 9 6.04 6.17 4.14
N ALA A 10 5.62 4.92 4.27
CA ALA A 10 4.74 4.50 5.34
C ALA A 10 5.18 3.14 5.87
N VAL A 11 4.77 2.83 7.09
CA VAL A 11 4.99 1.51 7.67
C VAL A 11 3.67 0.77 7.69
N LEU A 12 3.69 -0.44 7.15
CA LEU A 12 2.55 -1.34 7.21
C LEU A 12 2.80 -2.32 8.35
N ALA A 13 2.02 -2.19 9.42
CA ALA A 13 2.18 -3.04 10.59
C ALA A 13 1.37 -4.32 10.41
N LEU A 14 2.05 -5.45 10.42
CA LEU A 14 1.47 -6.77 10.37
C LEU A 14 1.70 -7.45 11.70
N GLU A 15 1.06 -8.61 11.93
CA GLU A 15 1.20 -9.28 13.22
C GLU A 15 2.63 -9.63 13.59
N ASN A 16 3.40 -10.09 12.60
CA ASN A 16 4.76 -10.58 12.84
C ASN A 16 5.85 -9.69 12.28
N ALA A 17 5.49 -8.59 11.62
CA ALA A 17 6.47 -7.78 10.94
C ALA A 17 5.94 -6.38 10.66
N ALA A 18 6.85 -5.45 10.45
CA ALA A 18 6.50 -4.14 9.95
C ALA A 18 7.25 -3.98 8.62
N LEU A 19 6.51 -3.67 7.57
CA LEU A 19 7.09 -3.53 6.24
C LEU A 19 7.02 -2.08 5.79
N MET A 20 8.09 -1.62 5.16
CA MET A 20 8.10 -0.25 4.65
C MET A 20 7.49 -0.19 3.26
N LEU A 21 6.62 0.78 3.06
CA LEU A 21 6.02 1.07 1.77
C LEU A 21 6.65 2.35 1.22
N ARG A 22 7.02 2.31 -0.06
CA ARG A 22 7.62 3.47 -0.71
C ARG A 22 6.94 3.66 -2.07
N PRO A 23 6.11 4.70 -2.22
CA PRO A 23 5.35 4.93 -3.45
C PRO A 23 6.22 5.63 -4.51
N THR A 24 7.16 4.89 -5.08
CA THR A 24 8.00 5.41 -6.16
C THR A 24 7.17 5.50 -7.44
N PHE A 25 7.67 6.26 -8.41
CA PHE A 25 7.01 6.33 -9.71
C PHE A 25 6.82 4.95 -10.32
N ALA A 26 7.87 4.14 -10.29
CA ALA A 26 7.80 2.78 -10.85
C ALA A 26 6.75 1.94 -10.13
N ALA A 27 6.69 2.04 -8.79
CA ALA A 27 5.71 1.30 -8.01
C ALA A 27 4.29 1.72 -8.38
N LEU A 28 4.06 3.01 -8.50
CA LEU A 28 2.73 3.53 -8.79
C LEU A 28 2.29 3.18 -10.21
N VAL A 29 3.21 3.21 -11.17
CA VAL A 29 2.90 2.79 -12.55
C VAL A 29 2.55 1.30 -12.57
N ALA A 30 3.30 0.47 -11.86
CA ALA A 30 3.02 -0.95 -11.79
C ALA A 30 1.65 -1.21 -11.17
N ALA A 31 1.32 -0.46 -10.13
CA ALA A 31 0.01 -0.59 -9.50
C ALA A 31 -1.11 -0.20 -10.48
N GLU A 32 -0.93 0.91 -11.22
CA GLU A 32 -1.94 1.33 -12.19
C GLU A 32 -2.16 0.30 -13.29
N GLU A 33 -1.11 -0.37 -13.72
CA GLU A 33 -1.23 -1.38 -14.76
C GLU A 33 -2.08 -2.55 -14.30
N GLU A 34 -2.10 -2.80 -13.02
CA GLU A 34 -2.87 -3.91 -12.47
C GLU A 34 -4.28 -3.51 -12.05
N ILE A 35 -4.43 -2.38 -11.38
CA ILE A 35 -5.70 -2.03 -10.73
C ILE A 35 -6.41 -0.84 -11.35
N GLY A 36 -5.87 -0.29 -12.43
CA GLY A 36 -6.48 0.82 -13.14
C GLY A 36 -6.03 2.17 -12.63
N PRO A 37 -6.64 3.24 -13.13
CA PRO A 37 -6.18 4.60 -12.82
C PRO A 37 -6.18 4.89 -11.32
N LEU A 38 -5.09 5.50 -10.86
CA LEU A 38 -4.95 5.80 -9.43
C LEU A 38 -5.96 6.83 -8.96
N PHE A 39 -6.35 7.78 -9.81
CA PHE A 39 -7.40 8.73 -9.44
C PHE A 39 -8.71 8.01 -9.13
N ALA A 40 -9.07 7.01 -9.95
CA ALA A 40 -10.27 6.23 -9.70
C ALA A 40 -10.14 5.43 -8.40
N LEU A 41 -8.94 4.91 -8.13
CA LEU A 41 -8.68 4.19 -6.89
C LEU A 41 -8.91 5.09 -5.67
N VAL A 42 -8.40 6.33 -5.72
CA VAL A 42 -8.56 7.28 -4.63
C VAL A 42 -10.05 7.59 -4.41
N GLU A 43 -10.80 7.77 -5.50
CA GLU A 43 -12.24 8.03 -5.39
C GLU A 43 -12.98 6.86 -4.76
N ARG A 44 -12.62 5.64 -5.14
CA ARG A 44 -13.25 4.46 -4.52
C ARG A 44 -12.89 4.35 -3.04
N ALA A 45 -11.65 4.68 -2.69
CA ALA A 45 -11.25 4.67 -1.29
C ALA A 45 -12.05 5.69 -0.48
N ALA A 46 -12.24 6.89 -1.03
CA ALA A 46 -12.99 7.95 -0.36
C ALA A 46 -14.46 7.58 -0.15
N SER A 47 -15.04 6.82 -1.09
CA SER A 47 -16.45 6.42 -1.00
C SER A 47 -16.65 5.10 -0.28
N GLY A 48 -15.58 4.48 0.21
CA GLY A 48 -15.68 3.20 0.90
C GLY A 48 -15.80 2.00 -0.03
N ALA A 49 -15.51 2.19 -1.32
CA ALA A 49 -15.67 1.13 -2.33
C ALA A 49 -14.35 0.47 -2.72
N LEU A 50 -13.26 0.78 -2.02
CA LEU A 50 -11.97 0.15 -2.28
C LEU A 50 -12.01 -1.29 -1.80
N THR A 51 -11.62 -2.22 -2.67
CA THR A 51 -11.63 -3.63 -2.30
C THR A 51 -10.33 -4.02 -1.59
N LEU A 52 -10.39 -5.10 -0.83
CA LEU A 52 -9.20 -5.66 -0.18
C LEU A 52 -8.14 -6.01 -1.23
N SER A 53 -8.57 -6.61 -2.34
CA SER A 53 -7.66 -6.99 -3.40
C SER A 53 -6.91 -5.79 -3.97
N GLU A 54 -7.62 -4.68 -4.17
CA GLU A 54 -7.00 -3.45 -4.68
C GLU A 54 -6.01 -2.87 -3.68
N MET A 55 -6.38 -2.87 -2.40
CA MET A 55 -5.49 -2.35 -1.36
C MET A 55 -4.21 -3.18 -1.25
N VAL A 56 -4.36 -4.50 -1.27
CA VAL A 56 -3.21 -5.40 -1.21
C VAL A 56 -2.32 -5.22 -2.43
N ALA A 57 -2.91 -5.05 -3.61
CA ALA A 57 -2.14 -4.83 -4.83
C ALA A 57 -1.32 -3.54 -4.74
N LEU A 58 -1.92 -2.47 -4.25
CA LEU A 58 -1.20 -1.20 -4.08
C LEU A 58 -0.04 -1.37 -3.12
N PHE A 59 -0.29 -1.98 -1.95
CA PHE A 59 0.77 -2.21 -0.97
C PHE A 59 1.88 -3.08 -1.54
N TRP A 60 1.52 -4.14 -2.25
CA TRP A 60 2.50 -5.07 -2.82
C TRP A 60 3.48 -4.35 -3.74
N HIS A 61 2.97 -3.52 -4.64
CA HIS A 61 3.84 -2.79 -5.56
C HIS A 61 4.67 -1.72 -4.85
N CYS A 62 4.18 -1.22 -3.73
CA CYS A 62 4.89 -0.18 -2.98
C CYS A 62 5.87 -0.74 -1.95
N LEU A 63 5.93 -2.06 -1.75
CA LEU A 63 6.90 -2.62 -0.81
C LEU A 63 8.31 -2.19 -1.20
N ALA A 64 9.00 -1.53 -0.28
CA ALA A 64 10.36 -1.05 -0.53
C ALA A 64 11.31 -2.23 -0.68
N GLU A 65 11.12 -3.24 0.16
CA GLU A 65 11.89 -4.48 0.07
C GLU A 65 10.94 -5.62 0.37
N ARG A 66 11.01 -6.65 -0.46
CA ARG A 66 10.22 -7.86 -0.24
C ARG A 66 11.09 -8.90 0.45
N PRO A 67 10.65 -9.39 1.62
CA PRO A 67 11.39 -10.48 2.27
C PRO A 67 11.51 -11.68 1.33
N ASP A 68 12.65 -12.37 1.40
CA ASP A 68 12.86 -13.55 0.58
C ASP A 68 11.75 -14.56 0.82
N GLY A 69 11.24 -15.11 -0.26
CA GLY A 69 10.20 -16.13 -0.18
C GLY A 69 8.78 -15.58 0.04
N LEU A 70 8.61 -14.29 0.20
CA LEU A 70 7.28 -13.73 0.38
C LEU A 70 6.52 -13.73 -0.94
N THR A 71 5.39 -14.42 -0.97
CA THR A 71 4.52 -14.43 -2.13
C THR A 71 3.42 -13.40 -1.97
N ARG A 72 2.82 -13.01 -3.10
CA ARG A 72 1.70 -12.09 -3.11
C ARG A 72 0.56 -12.61 -2.25
N GLU A 73 0.27 -13.90 -2.37
CA GLU A 73 -0.81 -14.53 -1.63
C GLU A 73 -0.57 -14.51 -0.14
N ALA A 74 0.65 -14.88 0.28
CA ALA A 74 1.00 -14.86 1.70
C ALA A 74 0.94 -13.44 2.25
N PHE A 75 1.37 -12.47 1.47
CA PHE A 75 1.30 -11.07 1.87
C PHE A 75 -0.16 -10.62 2.06
N GLY A 76 -1.02 -10.97 1.10
CA GLY A 76 -2.45 -10.63 1.20
C GLY A 76 -3.10 -11.26 2.42
N GLU A 77 -2.76 -12.52 2.71
CA GLU A 77 -3.28 -13.20 3.90
C GLU A 77 -2.82 -12.51 5.17
N ALA A 78 -1.57 -12.07 5.21
CA ALA A 78 -1.03 -11.38 6.38
C ALA A 78 -1.73 -10.03 6.60
N VAL A 79 -2.02 -9.30 5.52
CA VAL A 79 -2.74 -8.03 5.62
C VAL A 79 -4.15 -8.27 6.17
N ALA A 80 -4.84 -9.28 5.63
CA ALA A 80 -6.19 -9.60 6.08
C ALA A 80 -6.20 -10.03 7.54
N LYS A 81 -5.21 -10.81 7.94
CA LYS A 81 -5.09 -11.30 9.30
C LYS A 81 -4.82 -10.19 10.31
N ALA A 82 -4.01 -9.21 9.92
CA ALA A 82 -3.74 -8.06 10.78
C ALA A 82 -4.96 -7.15 10.92
N GLY A 83 -5.87 -7.21 9.96
CA GLY A 83 -7.10 -6.44 9.98
C GLY A 83 -7.00 -5.16 9.17
N LEU A 84 -8.13 -4.76 8.60
CA LEU A 84 -8.16 -3.56 7.76
C LEU A 84 -7.86 -2.29 8.56
N ALA A 85 -8.26 -2.26 9.83
CA ALA A 85 -7.97 -1.10 10.67
C ALA A 85 -6.48 -0.89 10.85
N ALA A 86 -5.70 -1.98 10.94
CA ALA A 86 -4.25 -1.87 11.08
C ALA A 86 -3.59 -1.34 9.80
N ALA A 87 -4.19 -1.60 8.65
CA ALA A 87 -3.66 -1.16 7.35
C ALA A 87 -4.05 0.28 7.01
N THR A 88 -5.09 0.81 7.64
CA THR A 88 -5.63 2.12 7.30
C THR A 88 -4.62 3.27 7.39
N PRO A 89 -3.80 3.37 8.44
CA PRO A 89 -2.84 4.48 8.51
C PRO A 89 -1.87 4.48 7.33
N ALA A 90 -1.35 3.31 6.95
CA ALA A 90 -0.44 3.22 5.81
C ALA A 90 -1.15 3.59 4.52
N LEU A 91 -2.39 3.12 4.35
CA LEU A 91 -3.18 3.45 3.17
C LEU A 91 -3.38 4.95 3.04
N LYS A 92 -3.71 5.63 4.15
CA LYS A 92 -3.91 7.08 4.13
C LYS A 92 -2.65 7.82 3.70
N VAL A 93 -1.49 7.38 4.17
CA VAL A 93 -0.22 8.00 3.77
C VAL A 93 0.00 7.85 2.27
N LEU A 94 -0.22 6.64 1.74
CA LEU A 94 -0.02 6.40 0.30
C LEU A 94 -0.99 7.22 -0.53
N LEU A 95 -2.28 7.25 -0.16
CA LEU A 95 -3.26 8.00 -0.92
C LEU A 95 -2.97 9.50 -0.87
N GLY A 96 -2.54 10.00 0.29
CA GLY A 96 -2.13 11.39 0.42
C GLY A 96 -0.96 11.73 -0.47
N GLN A 97 0.00 10.82 -0.59
CA GLN A 97 1.16 11.01 -1.46
C GLN A 97 0.75 10.99 -2.94
N ILE A 98 -0.15 10.10 -3.30
CA ILE A 98 -0.64 10.03 -4.68
C ILE A 98 -1.33 11.32 -5.08
N LEU A 99 -2.16 11.87 -4.19
CA LEU A 99 -2.90 13.10 -4.47
C LEU A 99 -2.05 14.35 -4.36
N GLY A 100 -1.30 14.46 -3.28
CA GLY A 100 -0.59 15.70 -2.96
C GLY A 100 0.80 15.81 -3.55
N GLY A 101 1.41 14.67 -3.78
CA GLY A 101 2.81 14.62 -4.19
C GLY A 101 3.70 15.14 -3.08
N ARG A 102 4.77 15.84 -3.47
CA ARG A 102 5.76 16.32 -2.50
C ARG A 102 6.09 17.77 -2.69
#